data_b34ffaa2f8c96e8a19a4a25dbd3916df
#
_entry.id   b34ffaa2f8c96e8a19a4a25dbd3916df
#
_cell.length_a   1.000
_cell.length_b   1.000
_cell.length_c   1.000
_cell.angle_alpha   90.00
_cell.angle_beta   90.00
_cell.angle_gamma   90.00
#
_symmetry.space_group_name_H-M   'P 1'
#
loop_
_entity.id
_entity.type
_entity.pdbx_description
1 polymer ?
#
loop_
_entity_poly.entity_id
_entity_poly.type
_entity_poly.pdbx_seq_one_letter_code
_entity_poly.pdbx_strand_id
1 'polypeptide(L)'
;MSLINSIRVGPVNYRVEQKRLENEGDREICGTISYTKGLIEVSDKVERDTYVGTLMHEIVHAAYYHSGLKQPKEREIEALTTIFTRFIQDNSEFIKLIQEVNFRPTP
;
A
#
# COMPACT_ATOMS: atom_id res chain seq x y z
N MET A 1 3.85 16.35 6.45
CA MET A 1 5.01 15.42 6.39
C MET A 1 4.52 13.99 6.53
N SER A 2 4.96 13.10 5.67
CA SER A 2 4.54 11.70 5.72
C SER A 2 5.34 10.92 6.77
N LEU A 3 4.70 9.94 7.43
CA LEU A 3 5.35 9.04 8.39
C LEU A 3 6.36 8.12 7.68
N ILE A 4 6.09 7.78 6.44
CA ILE A 4 6.95 6.97 5.57
C ILE A 4 7.24 7.80 4.32
N ASN A 5 8.49 7.89 3.91
CA ASN A 5 8.88 8.69 2.75
C ASN A 5 8.92 7.89 1.45
N SER A 6 9.18 6.60 1.55
CA SER A 6 9.21 5.73 0.38
C SER A 6 8.87 4.31 0.77
N ILE A 7 8.36 3.55 -0.20
CA ILE A 7 8.08 2.14 -0.03
C ILE A 7 8.34 1.42 -1.35
N ARG A 8 9.01 0.27 -1.29
CA ARG A 8 9.32 -0.48 -2.49
C ARG A 8 8.30 -1.58 -2.70
N VAL A 9 7.69 -1.60 -3.89
CA VAL A 9 6.82 -2.70 -4.31
C VAL A 9 7.32 -3.22 -5.65
N GLY A 10 7.78 -4.46 -5.67
CA GLY A 10 8.38 -5.03 -6.87
C GLY A 10 9.57 -4.19 -7.34
N PRO A 11 9.59 -3.77 -8.59
CA PRO A 11 10.73 -3.03 -9.15
C PRO A 11 10.71 -1.53 -8.87
N VAL A 12 9.68 -1.01 -8.20
CA VAL A 12 9.50 0.44 -8.05
C VAL A 12 9.59 0.88 -6.59
N ASN A 13 10.41 1.91 -6.36
CA ASN A 13 10.42 2.66 -5.11
C ASN A 13 9.40 3.78 -5.22
N TYR A 14 8.25 3.60 -4.57
CA TYR A 14 7.24 4.64 -4.56
C TYR A 14 7.58 5.69 -3.54
N ARG A 15 7.56 6.97 -3.94
CA ARG A 15 7.56 8.06 -2.99
C ARG A 15 6.20 8.09 -2.29
N VAL A 16 6.19 8.39 -1.01
CA VAL A 16 4.97 8.51 -0.25
C VAL A 16 4.86 9.94 0.23
N GLU A 17 3.81 10.62 -0.16
CA GLU A 17 3.56 12.01 0.21
C GLU A 17 2.22 12.15 0.90
N GLN A 18 2.19 12.92 1.95
CA GLN A 18 0.95 13.30 2.61
C GLN A 18 0.58 14.70 2.17
N LYS A 19 -0.62 14.86 1.64
CA LYS A 19 -1.07 16.16 1.15
C LYS A 19 -2.59 16.24 1.15
N ARG A 20 -3.11 17.44 0.96
CA ARG A 20 -4.54 17.62 0.80
C ARG A 20 -4.98 16.98 -0.52
N LEU A 21 -5.98 16.10 -0.42
CA LEU A 21 -6.60 15.47 -1.59
C LEU A 21 -8.02 15.99 -1.74
N GLU A 22 -8.38 16.32 -2.99
CA GLU A 22 -9.72 16.80 -3.31
C GLU A 22 -10.72 15.64 -3.27
N ASN A 23 -11.90 15.92 -2.74
CA ASN A 23 -12.99 14.95 -2.76
C ASN A 23 -13.52 14.78 -4.18
N GLU A 24 -14.00 13.59 -4.49
CA GLU A 24 -14.61 13.27 -5.77
C GLU A 24 -16.12 13.23 -5.57
N GLY A 25 -16.78 14.37 -5.79
CA GLY A 25 -18.19 14.54 -5.45
C GLY A 25 -18.39 14.41 -3.95
N ASP A 26 -19.29 13.52 -3.54
CA ASP A 26 -19.55 13.21 -2.12
C ASP A 26 -18.56 12.19 -1.56
N ARG A 27 -17.68 11.65 -2.41
CA ARG A 27 -16.72 10.62 -2.04
C ARG A 27 -15.45 11.23 -1.50
N GLU A 28 -15.11 10.88 -0.27
CA GLU A 28 -13.85 11.27 0.33
C GLU A 28 -12.70 10.43 -0.23
N ILE A 29 -11.64 11.08 -0.69
CA ILE A 29 -10.45 10.41 -1.22
C ILE A 29 -9.39 10.42 -0.13
N CYS A 30 -9.02 9.23 0.36
CA CYS A 30 -7.99 9.08 1.38
C CYS A 30 -6.60 8.86 0.80
N GLY A 31 -6.51 8.26 -0.40
CA GLY A 31 -5.23 8.01 -1.04
C GLY A 31 -5.35 7.77 -2.53
N THR A 32 -4.22 7.92 -3.21
CA THR A 32 -4.10 7.66 -4.65
C THR A 32 -2.75 7.04 -4.95
N ILE A 33 -2.64 6.36 -6.08
CA ILE A 33 -1.38 5.82 -6.57
C ILE A 33 -1.21 6.15 -8.05
N SER A 34 0.01 6.54 -8.41
CA SER A 34 0.40 6.68 -9.82
C SER A 34 1.55 5.70 -10.07
N TYR A 35 1.29 4.70 -10.88
CA TYR A 35 2.29 3.68 -11.21
C TYR A 35 3.40 4.26 -12.07
N THR A 36 3.06 5.15 -12.99
CA THR A 36 4.04 5.75 -13.92
C THR A 36 4.94 6.75 -13.22
N LYS A 37 4.42 7.48 -12.25
CA LYS A 37 5.21 8.46 -11.48
C LYS A 37 5.93 7.84 -10.28
N GLY A 38 5.57 6.61 -9.91
CA GLY A 38 6.10 5.99 -8.69
C GLY A 38 5.72 6.79 -7.45
N LEU A 39 4.45 7.16 -7.34
CA LEU A 39 3.98 8.06 -6.29
C LEU A 39 2.72 7.54 -5.64
N ILE A 40 2.73 7.48 -4.31
CA ILE A 40 1.53 7.23 -3.51
C ILE A 40 1.27 8.50 -2.70
N GLU A 41 0.04 9.00 -2.79
CA GLU A 41 -0.38 10.17 -2.02
C GLU A 41 -1.43 9.75 -1.00
N VAL A 42 -1.27 10.20 0.23
CA VAL A 42 -2.21 9.93 1.32
C VAL A 42 -2.72 11.26 1.84
N SER A 43 -4.01 11.34 2.11
CA SER A 43 -4.62 12.56 2.66
C SER A 43 -3.93 12.99 3.95
N ASP A 44 -3.72 14.28 4.10
CA ASP A 44 -3.15 14.85 5.33
C ASP A 44 -4.19 15.01 6.45
N LYS A 45 -5.45 14.66 6.18
CA LYS A 45 -6.56 14.77 7.15
C LYS A 45 -6.85 13.46 7.87
N VAL A 46 -6.14 12.38 7.53
CA VAL A 46 -6.41 11.07 8.13
C VAL A 46 -5.57 10.84 9.38
N GLU A 47 -6.10 10.06 10.29
CA GLU A 47 -5.40 9.63 11.49
C GLU A 47 -4.39 8.53 11.15
N ARG A 48 -3.54 8.20 12.13
CA ARG A 48 -2.43 7.27 11.90
C ARG A 48 -2.88 5.89 11.43
N ASP A 49 -3.92 5.34 12.02
CA ASP A 49 -4.43 4.02 11.63
C ASP A 49 -5.03 4.04 10.22
N THR A 50 -5.74 5.11 9.88
CA THR A 50 -6.26 5.29 8.52
C THR A 50 -5.14 5.49 7.51
N TYR A 51 -4.08 6.19 7.91
CA TYR A 51 -2.87 6.34 7.09
C TYR A 51 -2.28 4.97 6.72
N VAL A 52 -2.10 4.10 7.73
CA VAL A 52 -1.56 2.77 7.51
C VAL A 52 -2.47 1.95 6.60
N GLY A 53 -3.76 1.96 6.85
CA GLY A 53 -4.72 1.23 6.01
C GLY A 53 -4.76 1.73 4.58
N THR A 54 -4.73 3.04 4.40
CA THR A 54 -4.72 3.66 3.07
C THR A 54 -3.45 3.31 2.31
N LEU A 55 -2.31 3.41 2.97
CA LEU A 55 -1.03 3.06 2.35
C LEU A 55 -1.02 1.59 1.94
N MET A 56 -1.47 0.70 2.82
CA MET A 56 -1.55 -0.73 2.50
C MET A 56 -2.50 -0.99 1.34
N HIS A 57 -3.61 -0.28 1.26
CA HIS A 57 -4.56 -0.38 0.15
C HIS A 57 -3.86 -0.10 -1.19
N GLU A 58 -3.08 0.97 -1.25
CA GLU A 58 -2.35 1.31 -2.46
C GLU A 58 -1.21 0.32 -2.75
N ILE A 59 -0.58 -0.22 -1.70
CA ILE A 59 0.43 -1.27 -1.86
C ILE A 59 -0.19 -2.52 -2.50
N VAL A 60 -1.40 -2.90 -2.10
CA VAL A 60 -2.08 -4.07 -2.69
C VAL A 60 -2.37 -3.82 -4.18
N HIS A 61 -2.84 -2.62 -4.53
CA HIS A 61 -2.99 -2.25 -5.95
C HIS A 61 -1.68 -2.37 -6.71
N ALA A 62 -0.60 -1.86 -6.13
CA ALA A 62 0.73 -1.92 -6.75
C ALA A 62 1.21 -3.37 -6.92
N ALA A 63 0.93 -4.23 -5.94
CA ALA A 63 1.29 -5.64 -6.00
C ALA A 63 0.61 -6.33 -7.18
N TYR A 64 -0.67 -6.08 -7.40
CA TYR A 64 -1.38 -6.61 -8.56
C TYR A 64 -0.80 -6.06 -9.87
N TYR A 65 -0.58 -4.76 -9.91
CA TYR A 65 -0.03 -4.10 -11.10
C TYR A 65 1.30 -4.71 -11.51
N HIS A 66 2.23 -4.82 -10.56
CA HIS A 66 3.58 -5.31 -10.86
C HIS A 66 3.66 -6.83 -11.04
N SER A 67 2.66 -7.57 -10.60
CA SER A 67 2.55 -9.01 -10.83
C SER A 67 1.97 -9.34 -12.19
N GLY A 68 1.47 -8.36 -12.92
CA GLY A 68 0.79 -8.59 -14.19
C GLY A 68 -0.59 -9.22 -14.04
N LEU A 69 -1.11 -9.26 -12.84
CA LEU A 69 -2.43 -9.79 -12.57
C LEU A 69 -3.50 -8.71 -12.78
N LYS A 70 -4.68 -9.14 -13.22
CA LYS A 70 -5.80 -8.24 -13.37
C LYS A 70 -6.19 -7.65 -12.02
N GLN A 71 -6.43 -6.35 -11.98
CA GLN A 71 -6.89 -5.69 -10.76
C GLN A 71 -8.24 -6.27 -10.32
N PRO A 72 -8.35 -6.69 -9.06
CA PRO A 72 -9.62 -7.15 -8.53
C PRO A 72 -10.56 -5.97 -8.26
N LYS A 73 -11.78 -6.28 -7.87
CA LYS A 73 -12.74 -5.25 -7.48
C LYS A 73 -12.28 -4.59 -6.19
N GLU A 74 -12.70 -3.34 -5.98
CA GLU A 74 -12.31 -2.57 -4.79
C GLU A 74 -12.61 -3.29 -3.48
N ARG A 75 -13.75 -3.98 -3.38
CA ARG A 75 -14.08 -4.74 -2.17
C ARG A 75 -13.09 -5.87 -1.90
N GLU A 76 -12.53 -6.45 -2.96
CA GLU A 76 -11.52 -7.50 -2.83
C GLU A 76 -10.17 -6.92 -2.41
N ILE A 77 -9.82 -5.75 -2.94
CA ILE A 77 -8.64 -5.00 -2.49
C ILE A 77 -8.76 -4.67 -1.00
N GLU A 78 -9.93 -4.22 -0.56
CA GLU A 78 -10.16 -3.88 0.85
C GLU A 78 -10.05 -5.10 1.75
N ALA A 79 -10.60 -6.24 1.32
CA ALA A 79 -10.50 -7.48 2.07
C ALA A 79 -9.05 -7.94 2.21
N LEU A 80 -8.28 -7.89 1.12
CA LEU A 80 -6.87 -8.25 1.13
C LEU A 80 -6.06 -7.28 1.99
N THR A 81 -6.36 -5.99 1.91
CA THR A 81 -5.71 -4.96 2.73
C THR A 81 -5.87 -5.29 4.21
N THR A 82 -7.08 -5.62 4.63
CA THR A 82 -7.37 -5.95 6.02
C THR A 82 -6.62 -7.21 6.46
N ILE A 83 -6.65 -8.26 5.66
CA ILE A 83 -6.02 -9.54 5.98
C ILE A 83 -4.50 -9.39 6.05
N PHE A 84 -3.89 -8.74 5.06
CA PHE A 84 -2.43 -8.59 5.03
C PHE A 84 -1.92 -7.67 6.12
N THR A 85 -2.63 -6.58 6.40
CA THR A 85 -2.23 -5.69 7.49
C THR A 85 -2.23 -6.45 8.81
N ARG A 86 -3.32 -7.18 9.06
CA ARG A 86 -3.45 -7.96 10.30
C ARG A 86 -2.40 -9.07 10.38
N PHE A 87 -2.15 -9.74 9.24
CA PHE A 87 -1.12 -10.78 9.17
C PHE A 87 0.24 -10.23 9.61
N ILE A 88 0.62 -9.06 9.09
CA ILE A 88 1.90 -8.44 9.44
C ILE A 88 1.92 -8.06 10.92
N GLN A 89 0.82 -7.51 11.43
CA GLN A 89 0.73 -7.14 12.85
C GLN A 89 0.83 -8.34 13.78
N ASP A 90 0.25 -9.48 13.38
CA ASP A 90 0.15 -10.66 14.24
C ASP A 90 1.33 -11.61 14.10
N ASN A 91 2.26 -11.38 13.19
CA ASN A 91 3.35 -12.33 12.89
C ASN A 91 4.71 -11.65 12.78
N SER A 92 5.07 -10.86 13.78
CA SER A 92 6.31 -10.09 13.75
C SER A 92 7.56 -10.97 13.62
N GLU A 93 7.56 -12.15 14.22
CA GLU A 93 8.70 -13.08 14.12
C GLU A 93 8.89 -13.58 12.68
N PHE A 94 7.77 -13.91 12.00
CA PHE A 94 7.83 -14.37 10.62
C PHE A 94 8.27 -13.25 9.69
N ILE A 95 7.76 -12.04 9.90
CA ILE A 95 8.15 -10.87 9.10
C ILE A 95 9.64 -10.61 9.25
N LYS A 96 10.16 -10.69 10.48
CA LYS A 96 11.59 -10.53 10.72
C LYS A 96 12.41 -11.61 10.02
N LEU A 97 11.93 -12.86 10.03
CA LEU A 97 12.59 -13.94 9.31
C LEU A 97 12.62 -13.70 7.81
N ILE A 98 11.50 -13.23 7.23
CA ILE A 98 11.44 -12.89 5.80
C ILE A 98 12.52 -11.86 5.46
N GLN A 99 12.72 -10.87 6.31
CA GLN A 99 13.70 -9.80 6.09
C GLN A 99 15.15 -10.30 6.15
N GLU A 100 15.38 -11.42 6.84
CA GLU A 100 16.72 -11.99 7.02
C GLU A 100 17.14 -12.95 5.92
N VAL A 101 16.19 -13.48 5.13
CA VAL A 101 16.50 -14.49 4.12
C VAL A 101 16.57 -13.86 2.74
N ASN A 102 17.35 -14.49 1.86
CA ASN A 102 17.46 -14.11 0.46
C ASN A 102 16.47 -14.97 -0.34
N PHE A 103 15.21 -14.53 -0.36
CA PHE A 103 14.14 -15.28 -1.01
C PHE A 103 14.28 -15.27 -2.52
N ARG A 104 14.16 -16.46 -3.12
CA ARG A 104 14.11 -16.61 -4.58
C ARG A 104 12.90 -17.47 -4.93
N PRO A 105 12.03 -16.99 -5.85
CA PRO A 105 10.90 -17.81 -6.28
C PRO A 105 11.40 -19.11 -6.90
N THR A 106 10.70 -20.21 -6.63
CA THR A 106 11.01 -21.48 -7.31
C THR A 106 10.53 -21.41 -8.76
N PRO A 107 11.32 -21.93 -9.72
CA PRO A 107 10.91 -21.95 -11.12
C PRO A 107 9.69 -22.83 -11.38
#